data_6745dbec1d2ad98c5730046993a4c543
#
_entry.id   6745dbec1d2ad98c5730046993a4c543
#
_cell.length_a   1.000
_cell.length_b   1.000
_cell.length_c   1.000
_cell.angle_alpha   90.00
_cell.angle_beta   90.00
_cell.angle_gamma   90.00
#
_symmetry.space_group_name_H-M   'P 1'
#
loop_
_entity.id
_entity.type
_entity.pdbx_description
1 polymer ?
#
loop_
_entity_poly.entity_id
_entity_poly.type
_entity_poly.pdbx_seq_one_letter_code
_entity_poly.pdbx_strand_id
1 'polypeptide(L)'
;MKKTLFSIVALALSLATGQAAKIDKANISKDTKFVVHLDLDAFRASKIGITLLEKIREDEGREKLDALVEIIGFDPLTAIHGATMFGTGEEDDGIIVMKHKADNAKLLAFMKLDEHYRKTEHGKHEIHGAGDRGDGKRGYVSFVNATTAVLAASRELAAKGIDLVNGKGAAVKQIPTSLVSAGKKAKNTFLVAYANVEDLKEHIDNESVNQMAKRVAFVMGESDEKFILSISVDALDTDAAENMETMVNGLIGFAKLSQDENPEVKDILKGLKVTRNEANVSVHFSVGVDKLFELIDPALKEIDIDLPKP
;
A
#
# COMPACT_ATOMS: atom_id res chain seq x y z
N MET A 1 -45.78 -7.64 12.70
CA MET A 1 -45.09 -6.84 11.65
C MET A 1 -43.75 -6.20 12.08
N LYS A 2 -43.32 -6.20 13.37
CA LYS A 2 -42.05 -5.60 13.81
C LYS A 2 -40.83 -6.56 13.78
N LYS A 3 -41.02 -7.86 13.63
CA LYS A 3 -39.92 -8.85 13.60
C LYS A 3 -39.34 -9.07 12.20
N THR A 4 -40.07 -8.79 11.12
CA THR A 4 -39.65 -8.97 9.74
C THR A 4 -38.75 -7.82 9.26
N LEU A 5 -38.86 -6.61 9.81
CA LEU A 5 -38.02 -5.46 9.44
C LEU A 5 -36.58 -5.59 9.97
N PHE A 6 -36.42 -6.20 11.15
CA PHE A 6 -35.10 -6.42 11.76
C PHE A 6 -34.28 -7.48 11.04
N SER A 7 -34.91 -8.47 10.42
CA SER A 7 -34.24 -9.52 9.64
C SER A 7 -33.74 -9.02 8.29
N ILE A 8 -34.42 -8.03 7.69
CA ILE A 8 -34.02 -7.46 6.39
C ILE A 8 -32.81 -6.50 6.57
N VAL A 9 -32.77 -5.76 7.70
CA VAL A 9 -31.63 -4.88 8.00
C VAL A 9 -30.39 -5.70 8.39
N ALA A 10 -30.54 -6.83 9.09
CA ALA A 10 -29.44 -7.73 9.40
C ALA A 10 -28.90 -8.46 8.15
N LEU A 11 -29.76 -8.77 7.18
CA LEU A 11 -29.35 -9.39 5.91
C LEU A 11 -28.68 -8.38 4.95
N ALA A 12 -29.06 -7.10 4.99
CA ALA A 12 -28.41 -6.04 4.22
C ALA A 12 -27.02 -5.68 4.77
N LEU A 13 -26.79 -5.82 6.07
CA LEU A 13 -25.47 -5.63 6.70
C LEU A 13 -24.52 -6.82 6.45
N SER A 14 -25.02 -8.02 6.15
CA SER A 14 -24.21 -9.19 5.84
C SER A 14 -23.76 -9.25 4.36
N LEU A 15 -24.35 -8.45 3.48
CA LEU A 15 -23.99 -8.37 2.05
C LEU A 15 -22.99 -7.24 1.74
N ALA A 16 -22.63 -6.43 2.73
CA ALA A 16 -21.60 -5.39 2.63
C ALA A 16 -20.22 -5.88 3.13
N THR A 17 -19.96 -7.18 3.13
CA THR A 17 -18.59 -7.66 3.15
C THR A 17 -18.00 -7.37 1.77
N GLY A 18 -17.54 -6.14 1.56
CA GLY A 18 -16.62 -5.82 0.49
C GLY A 18 -15.53 -6.88 0.54
N GLN A 19 -15.34 -7.63 -0.53
CA GLN A 19 -14.22 -8.56 -0.59
C GLN A 19 -12.98 -7.68 -0.58
N ALA A 20 -12.36 -7.57 0.61
CA ALA A 20 -11.06 -6.93 0.75
C ALA A 20 -10.18 -7.35 -0.42
N ALA A 21 -9.56 -6.41 -1.11
CA ALA A 21 -8.73 -6.69 -2.29
C ALA A 21 -7.43 -7.35 -1.83
N LYS A 22 -7.53 -8.61 -1.35
CA LYS A 22 -6.41 -9.37 -0.80
C LYS A 22 -5.28 -9.49 -1.80
N ILE A 23 -4.06 -9.47 -1.27
CA ILE A 23 -2.86 -9.74 -2.06
C ILE A 23 -3.00 -11.11 -2.78
N ASP A 24 -2.93 -11.07 -4.11
CA ASP A 24 -2.99 -12.28 -4.92
C ASP A 24 -1.58 -12.65 -5.42
N LYS A 25 -1.01 -13.66 -4.79
CA LYS A 25 0.33 -14.15 -5.13
C LYS A 25 0.46 -14.64 -6.57
N ALA A 26 -0.63 -15.05 -7.20
CA ALA A 26 -0.61 -15.49 -8.60
C ALA A 26 -0.25 -14.34 -9.56
N ASN A 27 -0.49 -13.09 -9.14
CA ASN A 27 -0.20 -11.91 -9.93
C ASN A 27 1.21 -11.33 -9.66
N ILE A 28 2.00 -11.91 -8.76
CA ILE A 28 3.33 -11.43 -8.36
C ILE A 28 4.39 -12.29 -9.03
N SER A 29 5.34 -11.67 -9.75
CA SER A 29 6.44 -12.40 -10.40
C SER A 29 7.32 -13.16 -9.40
N LYS A 30 7.78 -14.34 -9.79
CA LYS A 30 8.74 -15.13 -8.98
C LYS A 30 10.07 -14.42 -8.73
N ASP A 31 10.46 -13.51 -9.62
CA ASP A 31 11.73 -12.77 -9.56
C ASP A 31 11.62 -11.51 -8.69
N THR A 32 10.49 -11.31 -8.03
CA THR A 32 10.20 -10.14 -7.22
C THR A 32 11.09 -10.06 -5.98
N LYS A 33 11.73 -8.90 -5.78
CA LYS A 33 12.53 -8.58 -4.59
C LYS A 33 11.79 -7.68 -3.61
N PHE A 34 10.78 -6.92 -4.07
CA PHE A 34 9.91 -6.13 -3.20
C PHE A 34 8.45 -6.24 -3.63
N VAL A 35 7.54 -6.10 -2.66
CA VAL A 35 6.09 -6.04 -2.86
C VAL A 35 5.53 -4.95 -1.95
N VAL A 36 4.63 -4.12 -2.50
CA VAL A 36 3.78 -3.22 -1.73
C VAL A 36 2.33 -3.48 -2.14
N HIS A 37 1.47 -3.73 -1.18
CA HIS A 37 0.05 -3.97 -1.42
C HIS A 37 -0.81 -3.04 -0.57
N LEU A 38 -1.73 -2.34 -1.24
CA LEU A 38 -2.76 -1.50 -0.65
C LEU A 38 -4.13 -2.17 -0.83
N ASP A 39 -4.82 -2.43 0.26
CA ASP A 39 -6.23 -2.81 0.28
C ASP A 39 -7.07 -1.59 0.66
N LEU A 40 -7.57 -0.89 -0.37
CA LEU A 40 -8.33 0.34 -0.17
C LEU A 40 -9.75 0.07 0.34
N ASP A 41 -10.28 -1.13 0.16
CA ASP A 41 -11.56 -1.52 0.77
C ASP A 41 -11.41 -1.68 2.27
N ALA A 42 -10.34 -2.37 2.72
CA ALA A 42 -10.02 -2.48 4.15
C ALA A 42 -9.71 -1.11 4.78
N PHE A 43 -8.99 -0.24 4.04
CA PHE A 43 -8.73 1.13 4.48
C PHE A 43 -10.03 1.92 4.67
N ARG A 44 -10.90 1.94 3.67
CA ARG A 44 -12.21 2.65 3.75
C ARG A 44 -13.13 2.11 4.86
N ALA A 45 -13.00 0.84 5.21
CA ALA A 45 -13.77 0.22 6.29
C ALA A 45 -13.19 0.49 7.69
N SER A 46 -11.99 1.04 7.79
CA SER A 46 -11.33 1.39 9.05
C SER A 46 -11.74 2.78 9.54
N LYS A 47 -11.69 3.03 10.84
CA LYS A 47 -11.91 4.36 11.43
C LYS A 47 -10.90 5.37 10.91
N ILE A 48 -9.63 4.96 10.74
CA ILE A 48 -8.58 5.79 10.14
C ILE A 48 -8.98 6.22 8.73
N GLY A 49 -9.39 5.27 7.90
CA GLY A 49 -9.79 5.55 6.52
C GLY A 49 -11.01 6.46 6.45
N ILE A 50 -12.03 6.22 7.27
CA ILE A 50 -13.22 7.08 7.35
C ILE A 50 -12.81 8.50 7.70
N THR A 51 -12.10 8.71 8.81
CA THR A 51 -11.69 10.04 9.27
C THR A 51 -10.80 10.77 8.26
N LEU A 52 -9.84 10.05 7.63
CA LEU A 52 -8.96 10.67 6.63
C LEU A 52 -9.72 11.05 5.35
N LEU A 53 -10.63 10.19 4.89
CA LEU A 53 -11.44 10.47 3.70
C LEU A 53 -12.45 11.60 3.93
N GLU A 54 -12.98 11.75 5.15
CA GLU A 54 -13.79 12.90 5.55
C GLU A 54 -12.97 14.18 5.46
N LYS A 55 -11.76 14.21 6.01
CA LYS A 55 -10.84 15.36 5.93
C LYS A 55 -10.48 15.72 4.47
N ILE A 56 -10.21 14.73 3.61
CA ILE A 56 -9.94 14.97 2.18
C ILE A 56 -11.16 15.58 1.45
N ARG A 57 -12.38 15.28 1.92
CA ARG A 57 -13.62 15.78 1.35
C ARG A 57 -14.09 17.11 1.95
N GLU A 58 -13.32 17.71 2.85
CA GLU A 58 -13.55 19.04 3.39
C GLU A 58 -12.79 20.09 2.56
N ASP A 59 -13.36 21.29 2.45
CA ASP A 59 -12.77 22.50 1.87
C ASP A 59 -12.01 22.28 0.52
N GLU A 60 -10.76 22.66 0.45
CA GLU A 60 -9.93 22.59 -0.76
C GLU A 60 -9.72 21.18 -1.31
N GLY A 61 -9.67 20.18 -0.43
CA GLY A 61 -9.53 18.78 -0.84
C GLY A 61 -10.73 18.30 -1.66
N ARG A 62 -11.92 18.74 -1.30
CA ARG A 62 -13.16 18.46 -2.02
C ARG A 62 -13.15 19.10 -3.41
N GLU A 63 -12.76 20.36 -3.53
CA GLU A 63 -12.71 21.04 -4.83
C GLU A 63 -11.72 20.37 -5.78
N LYS A 64 -10.54 20.00 -5.28
CA LYS A 64 -9.51 19.25 -6.04
C LYS A 64 -10.02 17.87 -6.47
N LEU A 65 -10.71 17.15 -5.58
CA LEU A 65 -11.30 15.85 -5.88
C LEU A 65 -12.41 15.96 -6.93
N ASP A 66 -13.32 16.92 -6.78
CA ASP A 66 -14.42 17.15 -7.72
C ASP A 66 -13.89 17.49 -9.12
N ALA A 67 -12.86 18.34 -9.21
CA ALA A 67 -12.18 18.64 -10.47
C ALA A 67 -11.54 17.40 -11.11
N LEU A 68 -10.89 16.56 -10.30
CA LEU A 68 -10.33 15.28 -10.80
C LEU A 68 -11.43 14.35 -11.29
N VAL A 69 -12.53 14.22 -10.54
CA VAL A 69 -13.69 13.39 -10.92
C VAL A 69 -14.31 13.88 -12.23
N GLU A 70 -14.39 15.20 -12.44
CA GLU A 70 -14.88 15.77 -13.70
C GLU A 70 -13.99 15.38 -14.89
N ILE A 71 -12.66 15.40 -14.70
CA ILE A 71 -11.68 15.03 -15.73
C ILE A 71 -11.73 13.54 -16.05
N ILE A 72 -11.62 12.67 -15.03
CA ILE A 72 -11.47 11.22 -15.24
C ILE A 72 -12.81 10.46 -15.28
N GLY A 73 -13.91 11.12 -14.87
CA GLY A 73 -15.27 10.58 -14.95
C GLY A 73 -15.65 9.56 -13.88
N PHE A 74 -14.86 9.43 -12.79
CA PHE A 74 -15.16 8.60 -11.63
C PHE A 74 -14.42 9.09 -10.39
N ASP A 75 -14.93 8.81 -9.19
CA ASP A 75 -14.25 9.10 -7.93
C ASP A 75 -13.18 8.01 -7.64
N PRO A 76 -11.87 8.34 -7.71
CA PRO A 76 -10.80 7.38 -7.48
C PRO A 76 -10.80 6.84 -6.05
N LEU A 77 -11.28 7.63 -5.06
CA LEU A 77 -11.36 7.22 -3.67
C LEU A 77 -12.36 6.08 -3.44
N THR A 78 -13.28 5.85 -4.36
CA THR A 78 -14.28 4.78 -4.29
C THR A 78 -14.11 3.72 -5.36
N ALA A 79 -13.62 4.09 -6.54
CA ALA A 79 -13.52 3.20 -7.69
C ALA A 79 -12.31 2.26 -7.64
N ILE A 80 -11.23 2.61 -6.91
CA ILE A 80 -10.04 1.75 -6.76
C ILE A 80 -10.23 0.90 -5.51
N HIS A 81 -10.16 -0.43 -5.66
CA HIS A 81 -10.35 -1.39 -4.56
C HIS A 81 -9.03 -1.80 -3.92
N GLY A 82 -7.95 -1.86 -4.69
CA GLY A 82 -6.62 -2.16 -4.19
C GLY A 82 -5.59 -2.18 -5.30
N ALA A 83 -4.32 -2.12 -4.90
CA ALA A 83 -3.19 -2.14 -5.80
C ALA A 83 -2.04 -2.96 -5.21
N THR A 84 -1.41 -3.78 -6.05
CA THR A 84 -0.19 -4.50 -5.70
C THR A 84 0.92 -4.07 -6.64
N MET A 85 1.94 -3.44 -6.09
CA MET A 85 3.18 -3.07 -6.79
C MET A 85 4.27 -4.08 -6.44
N PHE A 86 5.04 -4.50 -7.42
CA PHE A 86 6.18 -5.40 -7.22
C PHE A 86 7.24 -5.20 -8.31
N GLY A 87 8.47 -5.57 -8.01
CA GLY A 87 9.59 -5.43 -8.94
C GLY A 87 10.89 -6.04 -8.40
N THR A 88 12.00 -5.86 -9.13
CA THR A 88 13.33 -6.35 -8.78
C THR A 88 14.18 -5.28 -8.09
N GLY A 89 13.74 -4.03 -8.08
CA GLY A 89 14.47 -2.89 -7.53
C GLY A 89 15.29 -2.11 -8.57
N GLU A 90 15.34 -2.59 -9.79
CA GLU A 90 15.94 -1.81 -10.87
C GLU A 90 15.09 -0.57 -11.20
N GLU A 91 15.72 0.44 -11.77
CA GLU A 91 15.03 1.65 -12.17
C GLU A 91 13.91 1.33 -13.17
N ASP A 92 12.71 1.84 -12.92
CA ASP A 92 11.52 1.69 -13.78
C ASP A 92 11.06 0.22 -14.01
N ASP A 93 11.41 -0.74 -13.16
CA ASP A 93 11.02 -2.14 -13.32
C ASP A 93 9.71 -2.54 -12.61
N GLY A 94 9.06 -1.57 -11.95
CA GLY A 94 7.83 -1.80 -11.20
C GLY A 94 6.63 -2.18 -12.07
N ILE A 95 5.89 -3.19 -11.63
CA ILE A 95 4.58 -3.57 -12.17
C ILE A 95 3.54 -3.35 -11.08
N ILE A 96 2.44 -2.67 -11.45
CA ILE A 96 1.28 -2.48 -10.58
C ILE A 96 0.10 -3.25 -11.15
N VAL A 97 -0.47 -4.15 -10.35
CA VAL A 97 -1.77 -4.78 -10.64
C VAL A 97 -2.82 -4.12 -9.78
N MET A 98 -3.76 -3.43 -10.42
CA MET A 98 -4.81 -2.64 -9.78
C MET A 98 -6.17 -3.33 -9.92
N LYS A 99 -6.93 -3.39 -8.83
CA LYS A 99 -8.35 -3.77 -8.81
C LYS A 99 -9.21 -2.52 -8.75
N HIS A 100 -10.17 -2.39 -9.67
CA HIS A 100 -11.00 -1.19 -9.80
C HIS A 100 -12.40 -1.50 -10.34
N LYS A 101 -13.29 -0.50 -10.21
CA LYS A 101 -14.62 -0.45 -10.83
C LYS A 101 -14.79 0.77 -11.75
N ALA A 102 -13.69 1.40 -12.15
CA ALA A 102 -13.71 2.52 -13.08
C ALA A 102 -14.16 2.07 -14.47
N ASP A 103 -14.77 2.98 -15.23
CA ASP A 103 -15.13 2.76 -16.64
C ASP A 103 -13.86 2.80 -17.51
N ASN A 104 -13.42 1.63 -17.95
CA ASN A 104 -12.23 1.48 -18.79
C ASN A 104 -12.33 2.28 -20.11
N ALA A 105 -13.54 2.42 -20.68
CA ALA A 105 -13.72 3.14 -21.93
C ALA A 105 -13.51 4.66 -21.74
N LYS A 106 -13.97 5.22 -20.62
CA LYS A 106 -13.74 6.63 -20.27
C LYS A 106 -12.27 6.91 -20.01
N LEU A 107 -11.60 6.06 -19.21
CA LEU A 107 -10.17 6.16 -18.98
C LEU A 107 -9.36 6.12 -20.28
N LEU A 108 -9.70 5.18 -21.15
CA LEU A 108 -9.06 5.06 -22.45
C LEU A 108 -9.34 6.26 -23.37
N ALA A 109 -10.56 6.80 -23.36
CA ALA A 109 -10.88 8.00 -24.11
C ALA A 109 -10.04 9.20 -23.64
N PHE A 110 -9.87 9.37 -22.32
CA PHE A 110 -9.01 10.39 -21.75
C PHE A 110 -7.55 10.21 -22.17
N MET A 111 -7.00 9.01 -22.05
CA MET A 111 -5.62 8.72 -22.47
C MET A 111 -5.36 9.02 -23.96
N LYS A 112 -6.37 8.83 -24.82
CA LYS A 112 -6.24 9.10 -26.25
C LYS A 112 -6.15 10.59 -26.59
N LEU A 113 -6.43 11.49 -25.65
CA LEU A 113 -6.24 12.94 -25.84
C LEU A 113 -4.77 13.35 -25.76
N ASP A 114 -3.93 12.49 -25.17
CA ASP A 114 -2.48 12.73 -25.09
C ASP A 114 -1.83 12.61 -26.47
N GLU A 115 -1.08 13.61 -26.90
CA GLU A 115 -0.37 13.62 -28.19
C GLU A 115 0.68 12.52 -28.32
N HIS A 116 1.22 12.06 -27.18
CA HIS A 116 2.18 10.97 -27.10
C HIS A 116 1.51 9.59 -26.98
N TYR A 117 0.17 9.53 -27.03
CA TYR A 117 -0.55 8.26 -26.95
C TYR A 117 -0.09 7.29 -28.03
N ARG A 118 0.15 6.04 -27.61
CA ARG A 118 0.48 4.92 -28.51
C ARG A 118 -0.24 3.68 -28.04
N LYS A 119 -0.67 2.87 -29.01
CA LYS A 119 -1.31 1.57 -28.77
C LYS A 119 -0.44 0.46 -29.34
N THR A 120 -0.27 -0.59 -28.55
CA THR A 120 0.37 -1.84 -28.96
C THR A 120 -0.48 -3.01 -28.46
N GLU A 121 -0.12 -4.24 -28.79
CA GLU A 121 -0.86 -5.44 -28.39
C GLU A 121 0.08 -6.47 -27.76
N HIS A 122 -0.48 -7.27 -26.82
CA HIS A 122 0.13 -8.47 -26.27
C HIS A 122 -0.94 -9.57 -26.17
N GLY A 123 -0.85 -10.57 -27.05
CA GLY A 123 -1.90 -11.57 -27.24
C GLY A 123 -3.23 -10.90 -27.64
N LYS A 124 -4.26 -11.06 -26.83
CA LYS A 124 -5.59 -10.43 -27.06
C LYS A 124 -5.77 -9.10 -26.32
N HIS A 125 -4.77 -8.63 -25.61
CA HIS A 125 -4.85 -7.43 -24.77
C HIS A 125 -4.16 -6.25 -25.44
N GLU A 126 -4.82 -5.09 -25.39
CA GLU A 126 -4.23 -3.82 -25.80
C GLU A 126 -3.37 -3.26 -24.66
N ILE A 127 -2.22 -2.69 -25.01
CA ILE A 127 -1.33 -1.93 -24.13
C ILE A 127 -1.32 -0.50 -24.62
N HIS A 128 -1.73 0.42 -23.77
CA HIS A 128 -1.85 1.84 -24.04
C HIS A 128 -0.70 2.58 -23.34
N GLY A 129 0.14 3.29 -24.10
CA GLY A 129 1.17 4.16 -23.58
C GLY A 129 0.74 5.61 -23.72
N ALA A 130 0.88 6.41 -22.68
CA ALA A 130 0.58 7.84 -22.66
C ALA A 130 1.49 8.56 -21.68
N GLY A 131 1.53 9.91 -21.78
CA GLY A 131 2.33 10.79 -20.97
C GLY A 131 3.78 10.90 -21.47
N ASP A 132 4.36 12.06 -21.21
CA ASP A 132 5.80 12.28 -21.22
C ASP A 132 6.19 12.65 -19.79
N ARG A 133 7.00 11.81 -19.16
CA ARG A 133 7.45 12.02 -17.77
C ARG A 133 8.59 13.05 -17.68
N GLY A 134 8.80 13.82 -18.74
CA GLY A 134 9.84 14.85 -18.82
C GLY A 134 11.23 14.32 -19.21
N ASP A 135 11.37 12.99 -19.26
CA ASP A 135 12.58 12.26 -19.67
C ASP A 135 12.36 11.42 -20.93
N GLY A 136 11.25 11.64 -21.64
CA GLY A 136 10.80 10.84 -22.78
C GLY A 136 10.22 9.48 -22.40
N LYS A 137 10.15 9.15 -21.11
CA LYS A 137 9.57 7.91 -20.62
C LYS A 137 8.05 8.01 -20.55
N ARG A 138 7.36 6.92 -20.83
CA ARG A 138 5.89 6.81 -20.81
C ARG A 138 5.43 5.86 -19.73
N GLY A 139 4.21 6.11 -19.23
CA GLY A 139 3.46 5.11 -18.50
C GLY A 139 2.68 4.19 -19.45
N TYR A 140 2.60 2.91 -19.12
CA TYR A 140 1.85 1.92 -19.88
C TYR A 140 0.75 1.33 -19.03
N VAL A 141 -0.46 1.19 -19.60
CA VAL A 141 -1.59 0.55 -18.94
C VAL A 141 -2.24 -0.46 -19.88
N SER A 142 -2.71 -1.56 -19.31
CA SER A 142 -3.58 -2.52 -19.99
C SER A 142 -4.76 -2.85 -19.10
N PHE A 143 -5.96 -2.72 -19.62
CA PHE A 143 -7.19 -3.18 -18.97
C PHE A 143 -7.37 -4.66 -19.29
N VAL A 144 -6.85 -5.53 -18.41
CA VAL A 144 -6.86 -6.99 -18.65
C VAL A 144 -8.29 -7.55 -18.64
N ASN A 145 -9.16 -6.95 -17.82
CA ASN A 145 -10.60 -7.19 -17.79
C ASN A 145 -11.34 -5.98 -17.21
N ALA A 146 -12.66 -6.09 -16.98
CA ALA A 146 -13.50 -4.98 -16.51
C ALA A 146 -13.08 -4.43 -15.13
N THR A 147 -12.34 -5.21 -14.31
CA THR A 147 -12.02 -4.87 -12.92
C THR A 147 -10.53 -4.97 -12.59
N THR A 148 -9.67 -5.20 -13.58
CA THR A 148 -8.24 -5.37 -13.38
C THR A 148 -7.45 -4.64 -14.44
N ALA A 149 -6.61 -3.72 -14.00
CA ALA A 149 -5.64 -3.03 -14.84
C ALA A 149 -4.21 -3.41 -14.42
N VAL A 150 -3.31 -3.43 -15.39
CA VAL A 150 -1.86 -3.56 -15.21
C VAL A 150 -1.23 -2.25 -15.63
N LEU A 151 -0.42 -1.65 -14.75
CA LEU A 151 0.37 -0.44 -15.04
C LEU A 151 1.85 -0.79 -14.92
N ALA A 152 2.67 -0.20 -15.79
CA ALA A 152 4.11 -0.43 -15.80
C ALA A 152 4.86 0.73 -16.46
N ALA A 153 6.17 0.82 -16.24
CA ALA A 153 7.02 1.84 -16.85
C ALA A 153 7.45 1.48 -18.28
N SER A 154 7.29 0.20 -18.71
CA SER A 154 7.57 -0.22 -20.08
C SER A 154 6.49 -1.16 -20.64
N ARG A 155 6.46 -1.28 -21.96
CA ARG A 155 5.57 -2.21 -22.67
C ARG A 155 5.85 -3.67 -22.27
N GLU A 156 7.10 -4.03 -22.13
CA GLU A 156 7.57 -5.38 -21.78
C GLU A 156 7.11 -5.76 -20.38
N LEU A 157 7.21 -4.85 -19.44
CA LEU A 157 6.70 -5.04 -18.08
C LEU A 157 5.17 -5.12 -18.04
N ALA A 158 4.47 -4.30 -18.84
CA ALA A 158 3.03 -4.41 -18.97
C ALA A 158 2.62 -5.79 -19.51
N ALA A 159 3.32 -6.29 -20.55
CA ALA A 159 3.11 -7.63 -21.09
C ALA A 159 3.35 -8.73 -20.03
N LYS A 160 4.43 -8.63 -19.24
CA LYS A 160 4.72 -9.55 -18.13
C LYS A 160 3.59 -9.53 -17.08
N GLY A 161 3.09 -8.34 -16.73
CA GLY A 161 1.96 -8.19 -15.81
C GLY A 161 0.66 -8.81 -16.35
N ILE A 162 0.36 -8.62 -17.63
CA ILE A 162 -0.78 -9.26 -18.32
C ILE A 162 -0.69 -10.78 -18.23
N ASP A 163 0.49 -11.35 -18.52
CA ASP A 163 0.70 -12.80 -18.45
C ASP A 163 0.51 -13.34 -17.03
N LEU A 164 0.98 -12.63 -16.01
CA LEU A 164 0.75 -13.00 -14.61
C LEU A 164 -0.75 -13.01 -14.27
N VAL A 165 -1.48 -11.94 -14.59
CA VAL A 165 -2.93 -11.85 -14.33
C VAL A 165 -3.71 -12.94 -15.08
N ASN A 166 -3.25 -13.38 -16.24
CA ASN A 166 -3.85 -14.48 -17.02
C ASN A 166 -3.34 -15.87 -16.60
N GLY A 167 -2.51 -15.99 -15.55
CA GLY A 167 -1.97 -17.26 -15.07
C GLY A 167 -0.93 -17.91 -15.97
N LYS A 168 -0.35 -17.13 -16.90
CA LYS A 168 0.68 -17.61 -17.85
C LYS A 168 2.11 -17.29 -17.38
N GLY A 169 2.25 -16.34 -16.46
CA GLY A 169 3.54 -15.93 -15.93
C GLY A 169 4.04 -16.84 -14.81
N ALA A 170 5.36 -16.83 -14.59
CA ALA A 170 5.96 -17.49 -13.43
C ALA A 170 5.74 -16.67 -12.16
N ALA A 171 4.72 -17.03 -11.38
CA ALA A 171 4.36 -16.36 -10.13
C ALA A 171 5.12 -16.90 -8.91
N VAL A 172 5.13 -16.10 -7.83
CA VAL A 172 5.67 -16.57 -6.53
C VAL A 172 4.82 -17.72 -5.98
N LYS A 173 5.47 -18.74 -5.42
CA LYS A 173 4.79 -19.88 -4.83
C LYS A 173 4.24 -19.60 -3.44
N GLN A 174 4.96 -18.76 -2.67
CA GLN A 174 4.61 -18.42 -1.30
C GLN A 174 4.93 -16.94 -1.04
N ILE A 175 4.03 -16.27 -0.30
CA ILE A 175 4.32 -14.98 0.31
C ILE A 175 5.20 -15.27 1.55
N PRO A 176 6.25 -14.46 1.81
CA PRO A 176 7.12 -14.64 2.96
C PRO A 176 6.33 -14.75 4.28
N THR A 177 6.74 -15.69 5.14
CA THR A 177 6.05 -15.99 6.41
C THR A 177 6.03 -14.78 7.34
N SER A 178 7.09 -13.96 7.33
CA SER A 178 7.18 -12.70 8.06
C SER A 178 6.03 -11.74 7.71
N LEU A 179 5.72 -11.62 6.41
CA LEU A 179 4.62 -10.81 5.91
C LEU A 179 3.25 -11.33 6.38
N VAL A 180 3.03 -12.65 6.28
CA VAL A 180 1.80 -13.30 6.72
C VAL A 180 1.60 -13.18 8.22
N SER A 181 2.66 -13.32 9.00
CA SER A 181 2.62 -13.24 10.46
C SER A 181 2.37 -11.82 10.94
N ALA A 182 2.96 -10.82 10.29
CA ALA A 182 2.72 -9.41 10.60
C ALA A 182 1.27 -9.02 10.28
N GLY A 183 0.71 -9.44 9.15
CA GLY A 183 -0.66 -9.15 8.74
C GLY A 183 -1.74 -9.74 9.65
N LYS A 184 -1.44 -10.81 10.41
CA LYS A 184 -2.38 -11.39 11.39
C LYS A 184 -2.58 -10.53 12.65
N LYS A 185 -1.77 -9.50 12.88
CA LYS A 185 -1.85 -8.65 14.08
C LYS A 185 -2.95 -7.59 13.98
N ALA A 186 -3.45 -7.28 12.80
CA ALA A 186 -4.55 -6.36 12.59
C ALA A 186 -5.77 -7.09 11.99
N LYS A 187 -6.98 -6.75 12.45
CA LYS A 187 -8.23 -7.29 11.87
C LYS A 187 -8.46 -6.73 10.46
N ASN A 188 -8.21 -5.43 10.28
CA ASN A 188 -8.23 -4.72 9.00
C ASN A 188 -6.81 -4.32 8.61
N THR A 189 -6.15 -5.13 7.82
CA THR A 189 -4.84 -4.80 7.25
C THR A 189 -5.06 -4.12 5.90
N PHE A 190 -4.60 -2.88 5.75
CA PHE A 190 -4.79 -2.12 4.52
C PHE A 190 -3.49 -1.79 3.78
N LEU A 191 -2.33 -1.88 4.44
CA LEU A 191 -1.03 -1.76 3.80
C LEU A 191 -0.14 -2.93 4.23
N VAL A 192 0.50 -3.53 3.24
CA VAL A 192 1.53 -4.55 3.44
C VAL A 192 2.69 -4.24 2.50
N ALA A 193 3.92 -4.20 3.03
CA ALA A 193 5.11 -4.09 2.22
C ALA A 193 6.15 -5.13 2.65
N TYR A 194 6.94 -5.59 1.69
CA TYR A 194 8.02 -6.53 1.88
C TYR A 194 9.18 -6.18 0.96
N ALA A 195 10.39 -6.32 1.46
CA ALA A 195 11.59 -6.20 0.67
C ALA A 195 12.64 -7.26 1.09
N ASN A 196 13.25 -7.88 0.10
CA ASN A 196 14.46 -8.66 0.29
C ASN A 196 15.65 -7.71 0.21
N VAL A 197 16.14 -7.26 1.37
CA VAL A 197 17.22 -6.28 1.49
C VAL A 197 18.51 -6.82 0.90
N GLU A 198 18.77 -8.13 1.09
CA GLU A 198 19.99 -8.78 0.58
C GLU A 198 20.07 -8.71 -0.95
N ASP A 199 18.95 -8.86 -1.65
CA ASP A 199 18.87 -8.76 -3.11
C ASP A 199 18.78 -7.32 -3.63
N LEU A 200 18.54 -6.35 -2.73
CA LEU A 200 18.36 -4.93 -3.04
C LEU A 200 19.55 -4.06 -2.57
N LYS A 201 20.63 -4.65 -2.08
CA LYS A 201 21.78 -3.93 -1.47
C LYS A 201 22.34 -2.81 -2.32
N GLU A 202 22.39 -3.01 -3.63
CA GLU A 202 22.92 -2.03 -4.59
C GLU A 202 22.00 -0.81 -4.78
N HIS A 203 20.72 -0.92 -4.35
CA HIS A 203 19.70 0.12 -4.45
C HIS A 203 19.37 0.79 -3.13
N ILE A 204 20.01 0.36 -2.02
CA ILE A 204 19.78 0.89 -0.67
C ILE A 204 21.02 1.65 -0.21
N ASP A 205 20.96 2.99 -0.23
CA ASP A 205 22.04 3.89 0.20
C ASP A 205 22.23 3.93 1.72
N ASN A 206 21.99 2.81 2.42
CA ASN A 206 22.16 2.73 3.87
C ASN A 206 22.97 1.48 4.24
N GLU A 207 24.26 1.70 4.45
CA GLU A 207 25.20 0.63 4.76
C GLU A 207 24.82 -0.15 6.03
N SER A 208 24.32 0.53 7.07
CA SER A 208 23.89 -0.12 8.31
C SER A 208 22.71 -1.08 8.07
N VAL A 209 21.76 -0.71 7.24
CA VAL A 209 20.64 -1.59 6.85
C VAL A 209 21.17 -2.78 6.07
N ASN A 210 22.06 -2.55 5.10
CA ASN A 210 22.66 -3.59 4.25
C ASN A 210 23.52 -4.60 5.04
N GLN A 211 24.12 -4.17 6.14
CA GLN A 211 24.98 -5.01 7.00
C GLN A 211 24.18 -5.79 8.07
N MET A 212 22.93 -5.42 8.34
CA MET A 212 22.18 -6.03 9.44
C MET A 212 20.92 -6.76 8.99
N ALA A 213 20.27 -6.28 7.92
CA ALA A 213 18.96 -6.79 7.50
C ALA A 213 19.07 -7.72 6.29
N LYS A 214 18.38 -8.85 6.34
CA LYS A 214 18.17 -9.77 5.23
C LYS A 214 16.84 -9.48 4.53
N ARG A 215 15.79 -9.27 5.31
CA ARG A 215 14.44 -9.00 4.81
C ARG A 215 13.72 -8.06 5.76
N VAL A 216 12.85 -7.22 5.21
CA VAL A 216 11.99 -6.34 5.98
C VAL A 216 10.54 -6.55 5.56
N ALA A 217 9.65 -6.65 6.52
CA ALA A 217 8.20 -6.64 6.32
C ALA A 217 7.57 -5.51 7.12
N PHE A 218 6.61 -4.83 6.50
CA PHE A 218 5.90 -3.70 7.06
C PHE A 218 4.40 -3.93 6.90
N VAL A 219 3.63 -3.69 7.95
CA VAL A 219 2.17 -3.85 7.95
C VAL A 219 1.54 -2.69 8.68
N MET A 220 0.54 -2.07 8.04
CA MET A 220 -0.36 -1.12 8.68
C MET A 220 -1.79 -1.64 8.62
N GLY A 221 -2.52 -1.41 9.69
CA GLY A 221 -3.91 -1.83 9.80
C GLY A 221 -4.60 -1.20 10.99
N GLU A 222 -5.81 -1.70 11.25
CA GLU A 222 -6.63 -1.30 12.40
C GLU A 222 -7.22 -2.54 13.07
N SER A 223 -7.31 -2.51 14.39
CA SER A 223 -8.00 -3.49 15.20
C SER A 223 -8.59 -2.82 16.44
N ASP A 224 -9.90 -3.00 16.67
CA ASP A 224 -10.57 -2.47 17.85
C ASP A 224 -10.34 -0.95 18.05
N GLU A 225 -10.52 -0.16 16.97
CA GLU A 225 -10.30 1.29 16.90
C GLU A 225 -8.87 1.74 17.25
N LYS A 226 -7.90 0.83 17.15
CA LYS A 226 -6.48 1.15 17.32
C LYS A 226 -5.77 1.01 15.97
N PHE A 227 -5.02 2.04 15.62
CA PHE A 227 -4.01 1.94 14.57
C PHE A 227 -2.94 0.95 14.98
N ILE A 228 -2.52 0.14 14.05
CA ILE A 228 -1.47 -0.86 14.23
C ILE A 228 -0.43 -0.67 13.13
N LEU A 229 0.82 -0.51 13.56
CA LEU A 229 2.00 -0.57 12.71
C LEU A 229 2.88 -1.71 13.20
N SER A 230 3.30 -2.58 12.31
CA SER A 230 4.24 -3.65 12.63
C SER A 230 5.37 -3.67 11.60
N ILE A 231 6.58 -3.56 12.06
CA ILE A 231 7.80 -3.73 11.26
C ILE A 231 8.47 -5.00 11.75
N SER A 232 8.81 -5.91 10.84
CA SER A 232 9.53 -7.15 11.15
C SER A 232 10.77 -7.22 10.28
N VAL A 233 11.92 -7.40 10.89
CA VAL A 233 13.21 -7.50 10.22
C VAL A 233 13.80 -8.88 10.48
N ASP A 234 13.99 -9.66 9.43
CA ASP A 234 14.87 -10.83 9.49
C ASP A 234 16.30 -10.31 9.36
N ALA A 235 17.07 -10.38 10.43
CA ALA A 235 18.47 -10.01 10.46
C ALA A 235 19.33 -11.05 9.73
N LEU A 236 20.58 -10.71 9.41
CA LEU A 236 21.53 -11.62 8.78
C LEU A 236 21.83 -12.82 9.67
N ASP A 237 21.95 -12.57 10.98
CA ASP A 237 22.19 -13.57 12.02
C ASP A 237 21.65 -13.10 13.39
N THR A 238 21.89 -13.89 14.42
CA THR A 238 21.43 -13.62 15.78
C THR A 238 22.12 -12.41 16.39
N ASP A 239 23.41 -12.19 16.08
CA ASP A 239 24.20 -11.09 16.62
C ASP A 239 23.73 -9.76 16.02
N ALA A 240 23.45 -9.72 14.72
CA ALA A 240 22.83 -8.58 14.05
C ALA A 240 21.45 -8.26 14.64
N ALA A 241 20.64 -9.28 14.96
CA ALA A 241 19.34 -9.11 15.59
C ALA A 241 19.47 -8.52 17.02
N GLU A 242 20.45 -8.96 17.80
CA GLU A 242 20.72 -8.45 19.14
C GLU A 242 21.17 -6.97 19.10
N ASN A 243 22.03 -6.64 18.14
CA ASN A 243 22.45 -5.26 17.91
C ASN A 243 21.28 -4.36 17.52
N MET A 244 20.40 -4.82 16.61
CA MET A 244 19.17 -4.09 16.23
C MET A 244 18.26 -3.86 17.44
N GLU A 245 17.99 -4.92 18.22
CA GLU A 245 17.15 -4.83 19.42
C GLU A 245 17.74 -3.82 20.41
N THR A 246 19.05 -3.87 20.64
CA THR A 246 19.78 -2.96 21.55
C THR A 246 19.67 -1.52 21.07
N MET A 247 19.87 -1.28 19.75
CA MET A 247 19.79 0.05 19.16
C MET A 247 18.37 0.63 19.29
N VAL A 248 17.33 -0.15 18.95
CA VAL A 248 15.95 0.31 19.06
C VAL A 248 15.57 0.58 20.52
N ASN A 249 15.94 -0.30 21.44
CA ASN A 249 15.71 -0.08 22.87
C ASN A 249 16.49 1.13 23.43
N GLY A 250 17.70 1.40 22.92
CA GLY A 250 18.47 2.60 23.22
C GLY A 250 17.76 3.88 22.78
N LEU A 251 17.22 3.92 21.55
CA LEU A 251 16.41 5.04 21.05
C LEU A 251 15.14 5.26 21.89
N ILE A 252 14.44 4.18 22.25
CA ILE A 252 13.28 4.24 23.15
C ILE A 252 13.70 4.77 24.53
N GLY A 253 14.83 4.31 25.05
CA GLY A 253 15.40 4.79 26.30
C GLY A 253 15.72 6.28 26.29
N PHE A 254 16.33 6.76 25.22
CA PHE A 254 16.60 8.18 25.00
C PHE A 254 15.30 9.00 24.91
N ALA A 255 14.32 8.54 24.12
CA ALA A 255 13.03 9.20 24.01
C ALA A 255 12.26 9.28 25.35
N LYS A 256 12.47 8.31 26.25
CA LYS A 256 11.91 8.35 27.61
C LYS A 256 12.45 9.49 28.46
N LEU A 257 13.64 10.00 28.18
CA LEU A 257 14.19 11.13 28.93
C LEU A 257 13.46 12.45 28.64
N SER A 258 12.86 12.58 27.46
CA SER A 258 12.08 13.77 27.04
C SER A 258 10.57 13.64 27.26
N GLN A 259 10.09 12.51 27.76
CA GLN A 259 8.64 12.25 27.90
C GLN A 259 7.90 13.17 28.89
N ASP A 260 8.61 13.69 29.90
CA ASP A 260 8.01 14.59 30.90
C ASP A 260 7.83 16.01 30.34
N GLU A 261 8.64 16.40 29.36
CA GLU A 261 8.56 17.68 28.66
C GLU A 261 7.60 17.63 27.46
N ASN A 262 7.36 16.41 26.91
CA ASN A 262 6.51 16.21 25.74
C ASN A 262 5.53 15.03 25.96
N PRO A 263 4.26 15.33 26.33
CA PRO A 263 3.23 14.30 26.56
C PRO A 263 2.95 13.41 25.35
N GLU A 264 3.16 13.92 24.12
CA GLU A 264 2.94 13.15 22.89
C GLU A 264 3.95 12.01 22.77
N VAL A 265 5.21 12.28 23.08
CA VAL A 265 6.28 11.26 23.15
C VAL A 265 5.92 10.14 24.11
N LYS A 266 5.35 10.49 25.26
CA LYS A 266 4.91 9.51 26.27
C LYS A 266 3.83 8.55 25.71
N ASP A 267 2.88 9.06 24.96
CA ASP A 267 1.81 8.25 24.39
C ASP A 267 2.31 7.36 23.26
N ILE A 268 3.22 7.85 22.41
CA ILE A 268 3.91 7.03 21.40
C ILE A 268 4.68 5.89 22.08
N LEU A 269 5.45 6.18 23.13
CA LEU A 269 6.26 5.18 23.83
C LEU A 269 5.41 4.07 24.49
N LYS A 270 4.21 4.39 25.00
CA LYS A 270 3.27 3.39 25.54
C LYS A 270 2.78 2.40 24.48
N GLY A 271 2.63 2.87 23.25
CA GLY A 271 2.17 2.06 22.12
C GLY A 271 3.26 1.16 21.52
N LEU A 272 4.54 1.41 21.84
CA LEU A 272 5.68 0.74 21.23
C LEU A 272 6.07 -0.53 22.02
N LYS A 273 6.27 -1.63 21.25
CA LYS A 273 6.78 -2.90 21.78
C LYS A 273 7.82 -3.47 20.82
N VAL A 274 9.00 -3.77 21.34
CA VAL A 274 10.07 -4.47 20.62
C VAL A 274 10.12 -5.91 21.10
N THR A 275 10.27 -6.85 20.16
CA THR A 275 10.43 -8.27 20.46
C THR A 275 11.48 -8.86 19.53
N ARG A 276 12.34 -9.72 20.07
CA ARG A 276 13.27 -10.53 19.29
C ARG A 276 12.94 -12.01 19.45
N ASN A 277 13.05 -12.74 18.36
CA ASN A 277 12.97 -14.19 18.33
C ASN A 277 14.06 -14.68 17.38
N GLU A 278 15.12 -15.27 17.92
CA GLU A 278 16.33 -15.65 17.19
C GLU A 278 16.86 -14.49 16.33
N ALA A 279 16.94 -14.64 15.02
CA ALA A 279 17.37 -13.63 14.07
C ALA A 279 16.25 -12.69 13.59
N ASN A 280 15.03 -12.74 14.15
CA ASN A 280 13.95 -11.83 13.81
C ASN A 280 13.72 -10.78 14.88
N VAL A 281 13.76 -9.50 14.53
CA VAL A 281 13.40 -8.36 15.37
C VAL A 281 12.08 -7.78 14.86
N SER A 282 11.12 -7.59 15.75
CA SER A 282 9.84 -6.97 15.42
C SER A 282 9.59 -5.77 16.30
N VAL A 283 9.23 -4.64 15.68
CA VAL A 283 8.73 -3.44 16.34
C VAL A 283 7.23 -3.36 16.07
N HIS A 284 6.46 -3.28 17.11
CA HIS A 284 5.01 -3.16 17.04
C HIS A 284 4.59 -1.87 17.72
N PHE A 285 3.80 -1.06 17.02
CA PHE A 285 3.21 0.17 17.53
C PHE A 285 1.69 0.06 17.45
N SER A 286 1.02 0.48 18.54
CA SER A 286 -0.45 0.52 18.60
C SER A 286 -0.90 1.73 19.40
N VAL A 287 -1.82 2.51 18.83
CA VAL A 287 -2.40 3.70 19.44
C VAL A 287 -3.86 3.85 19.04
N GLY A 288 -4.71 4.42 19.91
CA GLY A 288 -6.08 4.75 19.54
C GLY A 288 -6.13 5.67 18.32
N VAL A 289 -7.09 5.46 17.42
CA VAL A 289 -7.19 6.24 16.16
C VAL A 289 -7.36 7.72 16.43
N ASP A 290 -8.20 8.10 17.41
CA ASP A 290 -8.40 9.51 17.76
C ASP A 290 -7.08 10.16 18.24
N LYS A 291 -6.33 9.43 19.06
CA LYS A 291 -5.02 9.90 19.54
C LYS A 291 -3.98 9.96 18.43
N LEU A 292 -4.04 9.05 17.46
CA LEU A 292 -3.18 9.13 16.27
C LEU A 292 -3.43 10.44 15.51
N PHE A 293 -4.70 10.82 15.28
CA PHE A 293 -5.02 12.06 14.59
C PHE A 293 -4.58 13.30 15.38
N GLU A 294 -4.71 13.30 16.71
CA GLU A 294 -4.14 14.39 17.54
C GLU A 294 -2.63 14.57 17.31
N LEU A 295 -1.89 13.46 17.16
CA LEU A 295 -0.45 13.48 16.94
C LEU A 295 -0.04 13.92 15.53
N ILE A 296 -0.83 13.57 14.50
CA ILE A 296 -0.46 13.81 13.09
C ILE A 296 -1.16 15.02 12.47
N ASP A 297 -2.25 15.55 13.07
CA ASP A 297 -3.00 16.71 12.55
C ASP A 297 -2.12 17.94 12.23
N PRO A 298 -1.11 18.27 13.05
CA PRO A 298 -0.21 19.38 12.70
C PRO A 298 0.54 19.12 11.38
N ALA A 299 1.03 17.89 11.20
CA ALA A 299 1.75 17.51 9.98
C ALA A 299 0.82 17.36 8.77
N LEU A 300 -0.42 16.90 8.95
CA LEU A 300 -1.40 16.79 7.86
C LEU A 300 -1.76 18.15 7.26
N LYS A 301 -1.78 19.21 8.05
CA LYS A 301 -2.05 20.58 7.59
C LYS A 301 -0.93 21.16 6.73
N GLU A 302 0.27 20.62 6.80
CA GLU A 302 1.43 21.05 6.02
C GLU A 302 1.54 20.28 4.68
N ILE A 303 0.75 19.21 4.49
CA ILE A 303 0.75 18.42 3.25
C ILE A 303 -0.11 19.13 2.22
N ASP A 304 0.52 19.88 1.32
CA ASP A 304 -0.15 20.38 0.11
C ASP A 304 -0.19 19.24 -0.94
N ILE A 305 -1.40 18.76 -1.22
CA ILE A 305 -1.60 17.76 -2.27
C ILE A 305 -1.61 18.50 -3.61
N ASP A 306 -0.43 18.56 -4.25
CA ASP A 306 -0.28 19.14 -5.59
C ASP A 306 -0.86 18.16 -6.61
N LEU A 307 -2.15 18.33 -6.95
CA LEU A 307 -2.76 17.58 -8.05
C LEU A 307 -2.32 18.20 -9.38
N PRO A 308 -2.10 17.41 -10.44
CA PRO A 308 -1.77 17.93 -11.75
C PRO A 308 -2.83 18.93 -12.18
N LYS A 309 -2.38 20.13 -12.54
CA LYS A 309 -3.28 21.17 -13.09
C LYS A 309 -3.81 20.67 -14.43
N PRO A 310 -5.09 20.93 -14.73
CA PRO A 310 -5.72 20.54 -15.97
C PRO A 310 -5.04 21.15 -17.20
#